data_9f73ccda59f0b875eb9055852240d42e
#
_entry.id   9f73ccda59f0b875eb9055852240d42e
#
_cell.length_a   1.000
_cell.length_b   1.000
_cell.length_c   1.000
_cell.angle_alpha   90.00
_cell.angle_beta   90.00
_cell.angle_gamma   90.00
#
_symmetry.space_group_name_H-M   'P 1'
#
loop_
_entity.id
_entity.type
_entity.pdbx_description
1 polymer ?
#
loop_
_entity_poly.entity_id
_entity_poly.type
_entity_poly.pdbx_seq_one_letter_code
_entity_poly.pdbx_strand_id
1 'polypeptide(L)'
;MDSWQDTFQDWARAWAAVQDLESTAEGAAVLMGGRRVAVWPGEAAVPVDGAELVLVTEDAAGAVGYAQSLGLRTTDRALLLRAATEDLDLNPDLPADAYLADAPMENYDLVELALFDRPVGSGRLAMGAGLAVISRLAVDDGHEEQLARFEHAMVAGLGDEAFAHGADVIYLVAGEAQAQRFAAVDGWSQLAEVLTFAR
;
A
#
# COMPACT_ATOMS: atom_id res chain seq x y z
N MET A 1 -13.88 -15.31 5.02
CA MET A 1 -12.83 -14.32 4.72
C MET A 1 -13.39 -12.98 5.14
N ASP A 2 -12.75 -12.33 6.10
CA ASP A 2 -13.21 -11.04 6.62
C ASP A 2 -13.15 -9.97 5.54
N SER A 3 -14.10 -9.03 5.56
CA SER A 3 -14.08 -7.89 4.66
C SER A 3 -12.86 -7.01 4.96
N TRP A 4 -12.28 -6.37 3.95
CA TRP A 4 -11.19 -5.42 4.16
C TRP A 4 -11.58 -4.25 5.09
N GLN A 5 -12.88 -3.93 5.16
CA GLN A 5 -13.40 -2.93 6.09
C GLN A 5 -13.27 -3.37 7.55
N ASP A 6 -13.38 -4.67 7.83
CA ASP A 6 -13.27 -5.21 9.20
C ASP A 6 -11.82 -5.07 9.73
N THR A 7 -10.84 -5.12 8.84
CA THR A 7 -9.40 -4.95 9.16
C THR A 7 -8.86 -3.55 8.85
N PHE A 8 -9.75 -2.60 8.52
CA PHE A 8 -9.36 -1.27 8.06
C PHE A 8 -8.36 -0.56 8.97
N GLN A 9 -8.60 -0.57 10.29
CA GLN A 9 -7.71 0.13 11.22
C GLN A 9 -6.32 -0.49 11.28
N ASP A 10 -6.23 -1.81 11.17
CA ASP A 10 -4.95 -2.52 11.26
C ASP A 10 -4.11 -2.26 10.01
N TRP A 11 -4.71 -2.37 8.81
CA TRP A 11 -3.96 -2.07 7.59
C TRP A 11 -3.66 -0.57 7.44
N ALA A 12 -4.55 0.34 7.90
CA ALA A 12 -4.29 1.78 7.85
C ALA A 12 -3.14 2.20 8.78
N ARG A 13 -3.01 1.55 9.96
CA ARG A 13 -1.86 1.75 10.84
C ARG A 13 -0.58 1.19 10.24
N ALA A 14 -0.61 -0.02 9.67
CA ALA A 14 0.52 -0.59 8.98
C ALA A 14 0.90 0.26 7.75
N TRP A 15 -0.11 0.83 7.04
CA TRP A 15 0.14 1.78 5.97
C TRP A 15 0.79 3.09 6.43
N ALA A 16 0.49 3.57 7.64
CA ALA A 16 1.22 4.67 8.24
C ALA A 16 2.66 4.28 8.55
N ALA A 17 2.86 3.14 9.21
CA ALA A 17 4.18 2.65 9.59
C ALA A 17 5.11 2.46 8.39
N VAL A 18 4.62 1.88 7.29
CA VAL A 18 5.40 1.69 6.06
C VAL A 18 5.79 3.01 5.38
N GLN A 19 5.09 4.11 5.69
CA GLN A 19 5.43 5.46 5.26
C GLN A 19 6.29 6.22 6.26
N ASP A 20 6.66 5.58 7.37
CA ASP A 20 7.39 6.18 8.48
C ASP A 20 6.60 7.35 9.13
N LEU A 21 5.31 7.16 9.31
CA LEU A 21 4.38 8.12 9.89
C LEU A 21 3.79 7.58 11.19
N GLU A 22 3.69 8.45 12.20
CA GLU A 22 2.91 8.15 13.38
C GLU A 22 1.41 8.06 13.05
N SER A 23 0.71 7.16 13.72
CA SER A 23 -0.74 7.00 13.55
C SER A 23 -1.47 6.84 14.87
N THR A 24 -2.70 7.33 14.91
CA THR A 24 -3.61 7.21 16.05
C THR A 24 -5.02 6.86 15.57
N ALA A 25 -5.63 5.86 16.20
CA ALA A 25 -7.03 5.55 15.94
C ALA A 25 -7.94 6.61 16.55
N GLU A 26 -8.92 7.07 15.80
CA GLU A 26 -9.92 8.04 16.22
C GLU A 26 -11.33 7.56 15.82
N GLY A 27 -11.95 6.80 16.71
CA GLY A 27 -13.20 6.08 16.39
C GLY A 27 -12.96 5.09 15.25
N ALA A 28 -13.73 5.20 14.17
CA ALA A 28 -13.59 4.38 12.96
C ALA A 28 -12.62 4.98 11.92
N ALA A 29 -11.86 6.04 12.26
CA ALA A 29 -10.84 6.63 11.42
C ALA A 29 -9.43 6.39 11.97
N VAL A 30 -8.41 6.63 11.15
CA VAL A 30 -7.00 6.67 11.55
C VAL A 30 -6.41 8.02 11.15
N LEU A 31 -5.81 8.72 12.11
CA LEU A 31 -5.00 9.91 11.84
C LEU A 31 -3.57 9.48 11.56
N MET A 32 -2.96 9.95 10.46
CA MET A 32 -1.59 9.64 10.09
C MET A 32 -0.96 10.81 9.32
N GLY A 33 0.15 11.34 9.81
CA GLY A 33 0.94 12.35 9.09
C GLY A 33 0.14 13.57 8.61
N GLY A 34 -0.81 14.07 9.42
CA GLY A 34 -1.68 15.19 9.05
C GLY A 34 -2.84 14.83 8.12
N ARG A 35 -3.12 13.55 7.94
CA ARG A 35 -4.24 13.02 7.16
C ARG A 35 -5.22 12.31 8.07
N ARG A 36 -6.51 12.46 7.76
CA ARG A 36 -7.57 11.63 8.33
C ARG A 36 -7.98 10.59 7.31
N VAL A 37 -7.76 9.32 7.62
CA VAL A 37 -8.09 8.18 6.76
C VAL A 37 -9.35 7.50 7.28
N ALA A 38 -10.34 7.30 6.44
CA ALA A 38 -11.61 6.69 6.82
C ALA A 38 -12.20 5.89 5.66
N VAL A 39 -13.04 4.90 5.98
CA VAL A 39 -13.87 4.19 4.99
C VAL A 39 -15.07 5.07 4.60
N TRP A 40 -15.39 5.13 3.31
CA TRP A 40 -16.58 5.78 2.80
C TRP A 40 -17.43 4.79 1.96
N PRO A 41 -18.76 4.79 2.14
CA PRO A 41 -19.53 5.60 3.07
C PRO A 41 -19.32 5.18 4.52
N GLY A 42 -19.29 6.16 5.44
CA GLY A 42 -19.12 5.91 6.86
C GLY A 42 -19.18 7.17 7.71
N GLU A 43 -19.56 7.06 8.97
CA GLU A 43 -19.68 8.19 9.89
C GLU A 43 -18.36 8.89 10.19
N ALA A 44 -17.23 8.16 10.06
CA ALA A 44 -15.88 8.68 10.28
C ALA A 44 -15.33 9.49 9.10
N ALA A 45 -16.01 9.47 7.95
CA ALA A 45 -15.59 10.16 6.72
C ALA A 45 -15.86 11.68 6.78
N VAL A 46 -15.47 12.34 7.86
CA VAL A 46 -15.65 13.78 8.06
C VAL A 46 -14.29 14.49 8.04
N PRO A 47 -14.18 15.67 7.41
CA PRO A 47 -12.94 16.42 7.40
C PRO A 47 -12.62 16.96 8.79
N VAL A 48 -11.32 17.07 9.08
CA VAL A 48 -10.78 17.73 10.27
C VAL A 48 -10.01 18.96 9.82
N ASP A 49 -10.14 20.05 10.54
CA ASP A 49 -9.46 21.29 10.21
C ASP A 49 -7.94 21.12 10.18
N GLY A 50 -7.34 21.52 9.07
CA GLY A 50 -5.89 21.44 8.86
C GLY A 50 -5.37 20.07 8.41
N ALA A 51 -6.24 19.04 8.30
CA ALA A 51 -5.86 17.72 7.81
C ALA A 51 -6.43 17.46 6.40
N GLU A 52 -5.69 16.69 5.60
CA GLU A 52 -6.23 16.11 4.37
C GLU A 52 -7.23 15.00 4.73
N LEU A 53 -8.28 14.86 3.94
CA LEU A 53 -9.22 13.76 4.04
C LEU A 53 -8.85 12.66 3.04
N VAL A 54 -8.61 11.45 3.53
CA VAL A 54 -8.38 10.28 2.70
C VAL A 54 -9.56 9.33 2.86
N LEU A 55 -10.26 9.07 1.78
CA LEU A 55 -11.39 8.14 1.74
C LEU A 55 -11.00 6.87 1.00
N VAL A 56 -11.22 5.74 1.68
CA VAL A 56 -11.06 4.41 1.10
C VAL A 56 -12.44 3.88 0.76
N THR A 57 -12.68 3.55 -0.51
CA THR A 57 -14.02 3.32 -1.00
C THR A 57 -14.10 2.37 -2.19
N GLU A 58 -15.20 1.64 -2.29
CA GLU A 58 -15.61 0.90 -3.50
C GLU A 58 -16.50 1.76 -4.43
N ASP A 59 -16.97 2.93 -3.95
CA ASP A 59 -17.76 3.91 -4.72
C ASP A 59 -17.02 5.25 -4.84
N ALA A 60 -16.06 5.31 -5.74
CA ALA A 60 -15.26 6.51 -5.97
C ALA A 60 -16.11 7.72 -6.40
N ALA A 61 -17.12 7.51 -7.23
CA ALA A 61 -17.95 8.60 -7.73
C ALA A 61 -18.76 9.25 -6.59
N GLY A 62 -19.33 8.43 -5.71
CA GLY A 62 -20.03 8.92 -4.52
C GLY A 62 -19.09 9.63 -3.55
N ALA A 63 -17.89 9.09 -3.29
CA ALA A 63 -16.89 9.71 -2.42
C ALA A 63 -16.43 11.08 -2.95
N VAL A 64 -16.18 11.19 -4.26
CA VAL A 64 -15.84 12.46 -4.91
C VAL A 64 -16.99 13.47 -4.79
N GLY A 65 -18.22 13.06 -5.08
CA GLY A 65 -19.40 13.93 -4.91
C GLY A 65 -19.58 14.43 -3.47
N TYR A 66 -19.37 13.55 -2.50
CA TYR A 66 -19.38 13.90 -1.09
C TYR A 66 -18.30 14.93 -0.74
N ALA A 67 -17.05 14.67 -1.11
CA ALA A 67 -15.94 15.60 -0.84
C ALA A 67 -16.16 16.97 -1.50
N GLN A 68 -16.66 17.00 -2.73
CA GLN A 68 -17.01 18.24 -3.43
C GLN A 68 -18.11 19.03 -2.71
N SER A 69 -19.09 18.36 -2.12
CA SER A 69 -20.14 19.04 -1.32
C SER A 69 -19.59 19.74 -0.08
N LEU A 70 -18.41 19.31 0.39
CA LEU A 70 -17.66 19.92 1.50
C LEU A 70 -16.64 20.97 1.03
N GLY A 71 -16.60 21.29 -0.26
CA GLY A 71 -15.64 22.23 -0.86
C GLY A 71 -14.21 21.67 -0.98
N LEU A 72 -14.05 20.35 -0.95
CA LEU A 72 -12.75 19.68 -1.11
C LEU A 72 -12.54 19.27 -2.58
N ARG A 73 -11.28 19.15 -2.97
CA ARG A 73 -10.85 18.70 -4.31
C ARG A 73 -10.00 17.47 -4.17
N THR A 74 -10.11 16.54 -5.12
CA THR A 74 -9.22 15.40 -5.21
C THR A 74 -7.81 15.87 -5.54
N THR A 75 -6.84 15.46 -4.73
CA THR A 75 -5.41 15.79 -4.90
C THR A 75 -4.58 14.59 -5.28
N ASP A 76 -5.02 13.38 -4.88
CA ASP A 76 -4.36 12.13 -5.24
C ASP A 76 -5.36 10.99 -5.34
N ARG A 77 -4.99 9.94 -6.10
CA ARG A 77 -5.77 8.72 -6.28
C ARG A 77 -4.82 7.52 -6.36
N ALA A 78 -5.08 6.55 -5.51
CA ALA A 78 -4.40 5.27 -5.52
C ALA A 78 -5.43 4.14 -5.45
N LEU A 79 -4.98 2.92 -5.66
CA LEU A 79 -5.78 1.70 -5.58
C LEU A 79 -5.28 0.84 -4.42
N LEU A 80 -6.20 0.25 -3.69
CA LEU A 80 -5.94 -0.74 -2.67
C LEU A 80 -6.05 -2.13 -3.29
N LEU A 81 -4.94 -2.84 -3.34
CA LEU A 81 -4.88 -4.23 -3.78
C LEU A 81 -4.63 -5.15 -2.60
N ARG A 82 -5.03 -6.41 -2.74
CA ARG A 82 -4.85 -7.47 -1.76
C ARG A 82 -4.46 -8.77 -2.45
N ALA A 83 -3.55 -9.51 -1.79
CA ALA A 83 -3.28 -10.92 -2.10
C ALA A 83 -3.25 -11.74 -0.80
N ALA A 84 -3.59 -13.02 -0.86
CA ALA A 84 -3.23 -13.95 0.21
C ALA A 84 -1.73 -14.25 0.10
N THR A 85 -1.02 -14.34 1.22
CA THR A 85 0.42 -14.62 1.21
C THR A 85 0.75 -15.98 0.59
N GLU A 86 -0.14 -16.98 0.78
CA GLU A 86 -0.02 -18.31 0.21
C GLU A 86 -0.20 -18.38 -1.32
N ASP A 87 -0.84 -17.37 -1.92
CA ASP A 87 -1.09 -17.27 -3.37
C ASP A 87 0.01 -16.52 -4.12
N LEU A 88 0.96 -15.91 -3.40
CA LEU A 88 2.05 -15.15 -4.01
C LEU A 88 3.15 -16.08 -4.54
N ASP A 89 3.66 -15.75 -5.72
CA ASP A 89 4.94 -16.33 -6.17
C ASP A 89 6.08 -15.67 -5.40
N LEU A 90 6.62 -16.38 -4.42
CA LEU A 90 7.71 -15.94 -3.56
C LEU A 90 9.10 -16.21 -4.18
N ASN A 91 9.16 -16.67 -5.43
CA ASN A 91 10.42 -16.91 -6.13
C ASN A 91 10.76 -15.71 -7.01
N PRO A 92 11.69 -14.83 -6.61
CA PRO A 92 12.01 -13.67 -7.41
C PRO A 92 12.69 -14.06 -8.72
N ASP A 93 12.12 -13.68 -9.85
CA ASP A 93 12.74 -13.79 -11.16
C ASP A 93 13.69 -12.61 -11.38
N LEU A 94 14.96 -12.77 -11.05
CA LEU A 94 15.98 -11.74 -11.17
C LEU A 94 17.04 -12.08 -12.25
N PRO A 95 17.61 -11.07 -12.94
CA PRO A 95 18.83 -11.26 -13.75
C PRO A 95 19.97 -11.77 -12.90
N ALA A 96 20.96 -12.44 -13.54
CA ALA A 96 22.10 -13.04 -12.83
C ALA A 96 22.95 -12.04 -12.02
N ASP A 97 22.94 -10.76 -12.42
CA ASP A 97 23.70 -9.69 -11.77
C ASP A 97 22.83 -8.82 -10.84
N ALA A 98 21.62 -9.27 -10.54
CA ALA A 98 20.70 -8.61 -9.61
C ALA A 98 20.46 -9.45 -8.36
N TYR A 99 20.24 -8.77 -7.24
CA TYR A 99 19.90 -9.41 -5.96
C TYR A 99 19.02 -8.48 -5.11
N LEU A 100 18.33 -9.08 -4.15
CA LEU A 100 17.60 -8.36 -3.11
C LEU A 100 18.45 -8.30 -1.84
N ALA A 101 18.42 -7.17 -1.17
CA ALA A 101 19.01 -6.98 0.15
C ALA A 101 17.93 -6.46 1.10
N ASP A 102 17.83 -7.08 2.27
CA ASP A 102 16.83 -6.74 3.29
C ASP A 102 17.49 -5.95 4.42
N ALA A 103 16.77 -4.96 4.94
CA ALA A 103 17.19 -4.17 6.07
C ALA A 103 16.01 -3.90 7.00
N PRO A 104 16.00 -4.43 8.24
CA PRO A 104 15.00 -4.08 9.22
C PRO A 104 15.21 -2.62 9.67
N MET A 105 14.14 -1.84 9.58
CA MET A 105 14.08 -0.46 10.07
C MET A 105 13.25 -0.41 11.36
N GLU A 106 13.11 0.76 11.97
CA GLU A 106 12.37 0.90 13.23
C GLU A 106 10.86 0.58 13.07
N ASN A 107 10.25 1.02 11.97
CA ASN A 107 8.80 0.93 11.76
C ASN A 107 8.39 0.05 10.57
N TYR A 108 9.34 -0.41 9.76
CA TYR A 108 9.10 -1.19 8.56
C TYR A 108 10.34 -1.98 8.15
N ASP A 109 10.18 -2.98 7.33
CA ASP A 109 11.28 -3.68 6.67
C ASP A 109 11.47 -3.07 5.27
N LEU A 110 12.74 -2.86 4.90
CA LEU A 110 13.15 -2.34 3.61
C LEU A 110 13.71 -3.47 2.78
N VAL A 111 13.27 -3.61 1.54
CA VAL A 111 13.97 -4.38 0.51
C VAL A 111 14.60 -3.41 -0.49
N GLU A 112 15.87 -3.61 -0.81
CA GLU A 112 16.55 -2.94 -1.91
C GLU A 112 16.87 -3.93 -3.02
N LEU A 113 16.54 -3.56 -4.24
CA LEU A 113 16.97 -4.28 -5.43
C LEU A 113 18.26 -3.65 -5.94
N ALA A 114 19.32 -4.44 -6.00
CA ALA A 114 20.59 -4.03 -6.58
C ALA A 114 20.84 -4.72 -7.92
N LEU A 115 21.40 -4.00 -8.87
CA LEU A 115 21.88 -4.48 -10.15
C LEU A 115 23.35 -4.03 -10.34
N PHE A 116 24.27 -4.99 -10.55
CA PHE A 116 25.72 -4.72 -10.58
C PHE A 116 26.20 -3.92 -9.35
N ASP A 117 25.81 -4.34 -8.17
CA ASP A 117 26.11 -3.73 -6.86
C ASP A 117 25.64 -2.26 -6.71
N ARG A 118 24.66 -1.84 -7.50
CA ARG A 118 24.04 -0.51 -7.39
C ARG A 118 22.55 -0.66 -7.07
N PRO A 119 22.04 0.04 -6.07
CA PRO A 119 20.59 0.10 -5.85
C PRO A 119 19.89 0.66 -7.09
N VAL A 120 18.83 -0.02 -7.52
CA VAL A 120 18.00 0.38 -8.68
C VAL A 120 16.51 0.32 -8.36
N GLY A 121 16.15 -0.05 -7.15
CA GLY A 121 14.77 -0.05 -6.70
C GLY A 121 14.68 -0.35 -5.21
N SER A 122 13.53 -0.05 -4.62
CA SER A 122 13.25 -0.37 -3.23
C SER A 122 11.76 -0.57 -2.99
N GLY A 123 11.43 -1.27 -1.92
CA GLY A 123 10.08 -1.44 -1.41
C GLY A 123 10.10 -1.55 0.12
N ARG A 124 8.98 -1.27 0.76
CA ARG A 124 8.83 -1.33 2.22
C ARG A 124 7.65 -2.19 2.61
N LEU A 125 7.80 -2.89 3.73
CA LEU A 125 6.79 -3.73 4.35
C LEU A 125 6.57 -3.29 5.80
N ALA A 126 5.34 -3.15 6.23
CA ALA A 126 5.02 -3.05 7.65
C ALA A 126 3.99 -4.10 8.04
N MET A 127 4.18 -4.69 9.23
CA MET A 127 3.30 -5.73 9.76
C MET A 127 2.15 -5.12 10.56
N GLY A 128 0.98 -5.74 10.47
CA GLY A 128 -0.19 -5.49 11.30
C GLY A 128 -0.64 -6.77 12.00
N ALA A 129 -1.86 -6.79 12.53
CA ALA A 129 -2.43 -7.97 13.17
C ALA A 129 -2.85 -9.00 12.11
N GLY A 130 -1.98 -9.99 11.80
CA GLY A 130 -2.24 -11.04 10.82
C GLY A 130 -2.24 -10.56 9.36
N LEU A 131 -1.74 -9.36 9.10
CA LEU A 131 -1.65 -8.77 7.77
C LEU A 131 -0.33 -8.01 7.59
N ALA A 132 0.02 -7.73 6.36
CA ALA A 132 1.14 -6.87 6.02
C ALA A 132 0.72 -5.81 4.98
N VAL A 133 1.42 -4.68 4.94
CA VAL A 133 1.21 -3.63 3.95
C VAL A 133 2.51 -3.32 3.25
N ILE A 134 2.50 -3.42 1.92
CA ILE A 134 3.58 -2.98 1.05
C ILE A 134 3.28 -1.56 0.56
N SER A 135 4.28 -0.70 0.56
CA SER A 135 4.23 0.63 -0.03
C SER A 135 5.62 1.10 -0.45
N ARG A 136 5.70 2.27 -1.06
CA ARG A 136 6.98 2.83 -1.54
C ARG A 136 7.75 1.89 -2.47
N LEU A 137 7.01 1.04 -3.20
CA LEU A 137 7.60 0.16 -4.19
C LEU A 137 7.95 0.99 -5.42
N ALA A 138 9.24 1.16 -5.66
CA ALA A 138 9.75 1.99 -6.73
C ALA A 138 10.98 1.36 -7.41
N VAL A 139 11.10 1.60 -8.71
CA VAL A 139 12.27 1.25 -9.52
C VAL A 139 12.77 2.55 -10.14
N ASP A 140 14.09 2.75 -10.13
CA ASP A 140 14.74 3.95 -10.63
C ASP A 140 14.56 4.10 -12.15
N ASP A 141 14.60 5.34 -12.63
CA ASP A 141 14.56 5.66 -14.06
C ASP A 141 15.67 4.94 -14.85
N GLY A 142 15.35 4.56 -16.07
CA GLY A 142 16.27 3.82 -16.94
C GLY A 142 16.13 2.30 -16.88
N HIS A 143 15.17 1.79 -16.10
CA HIS A 143 14.86 0.37 -15.98
C HIS A 143 13.42 0.01 -16.42
N GLU A 144 12.80 0.84 -17.26
CA GLU A 144 11.41 0.72 -17.68
C GLU A 144 11.07 -0.64 -18.32
N GLU A 145 12.03 -1.20 -19.07
CA GLU A 145 11.88 -2.53 -19.71
C GLU A 145 11.79 -3.68 -18.68
N GLN A 146 12.34 -3.48 -17.47
CA GLN A 146 12.39 -4.46 -16.39
C GLN A 146 11.46 -4.10 -15.22
N LEU A 147 10.74 -2.98 -15.32
CA LEU A 147 9.94 -2.41 -14.25
C LEU A 147 9.04 -3.44 -13.56
N ALA A 148 8.19 -4.12 -14.33
CA ALA A 148 7.27 -5.12 -13.78
C ALA A 148 8.03 -6.29 -13.11
N ARG A 149 9.10 -6.77 -13.74
CA ARG A 149 9.93 -7.85 -13.21
C ARG A 149 10.59 -7.47 -11.88
N PHE A 150 11.12 -6.26 -11.78
CA PHE A 150 11.75 -5.76 -10.58
C PHE A 150 10.75 -5.50 -9.45
N GLU A 151 9.60 -4.92 -9.78
CA GLU A 151 8.50 -4.76 -8.80
C GLU A 151 8.06 -6.11 -8.24
N HIS A 152 7.84 -7.11 -9.11
CA HIS A 152 7.43 -8.46 -8.68
C HIS A 152 8.50 -9.14 -7.82
N ALA A 153 9.78 -8.99 -8.18
CA ALA A 153 10.86 -9.56 -7.39
C ALA A 153 10.94 -8.95 -5.98
N MET A 154 10.79 -7.63 -5.86
CA MET A 154 10.74 -6.97 -4.56
C MET A 154 9.51 -7.41 -3.75
N VAL A 155 8.34 -7.55 -4.38
CA VAL A 155 7.14 -8.07 -3.71
C VAL A 155 7.32 -9.53 -3.29
N ALA A 156 8.02 -10.38 -4.07
CA ALA A 156 8.34 -11.73 -3.67
C ALA A 156 9.20 -11.76 -2.40
N GLY A 157 10.25 -10.93 -2.31
CA GLY A 157 11.08 -10.81 -1.11
C GLY A 157 10.30 -10.32 0.11
N LEU A 158 9.52 -9.23 -0.04
CA LEU A 158 8.67 -8.69 1.03
C LEU A 158 7.55 -9.68 1.42
N GLY A 159 7.04 -10.45 0.46
CA GLY A 159 6.04 -11.48 0.69
C GLY A 159 6.57 -12.67 1.50
N ASP A 160 7.80 -13.10 1.24
CA ASP A 160 8.48 -14.13 2.03
C ASP A 160 8.65 -13.69 3.49
N GLU A 161 9.06 -12.45 3.71
CA GLU A 161 9.17 -11.85 5.04
C GLU A 161 7.80 -11.77 5.74
N ALA A 162 6.76 -11.30 5.04
CA ALA A 162 5.39 -11.26 5.57
C ALA A 162 4.89 -12.64 5.97
N PHE A 163 5.12 -13.65 5.11
CA PHE A 163 4.73 -15.03 5.37
C PHE A 163 5.48 -15.62 6.58
N ALA A 164 6.80 -15.38 6.67
CA ALA A 164 7.63 -15.83 7.78
C ALA A 164 7.18 -15.24 9.14
N HIS A 165 6.62 -14.03 9.12
CA HIS A 165 6.07 -13.36 10.30
C HIS A 165 4.57 -13.61 10.53
N GLY A 166 3.95 -14.51 9.77
CA GLY A 166 2.59 -14.98 9.98
C GLY A 166 1.50 -14.04 9.48
N ALA A 167 1.77 -13.23 8.47
CA ALA A 167 0.73 -12.50 7.77
C ALA A 167 -0.02 -13.43 6.80
N ASP A 168 -1.33 -13.52 6.94
CA ASP A 168 -2.18 -14.30 6.03
C ASP A 168 -2.48 -13.54 4.74
N VAL A 169 -2.42 -12.21 4.78
CA VAL A 169 -2.74 -11.33 3.66
C VAL A 169 -1.77 -10.16 3.56
N ILE A 170 -1.53 -9.73 2.31
CA ILE A 170 -0.76 -8.53 2.00
C ILE A 170 -1.65 -7.52 1.29
N TYR A 171 -1.54 -6.26 1.71
CA TYR A 171 -2.12 -5.12 1.03
C TYR A 171 -1.04 -4.31 0.32
N LEU A 172 -1.37 -3.79 -0.85
CA LEU A 172 -0.54 -2.86 -1.61
C LEU A 172 -1.37 -1.63 -1.96
N VAL A 173 -0.89 -0.46 -1.55
CA VAL A 173 -1.45 0.83 -2.00
C VAL A 173 -0.57 1.36 -3.12
N ALA A 174 -1.12 1.40 -4.33
CA ALA A 174 -0.37 1.67 -5.56
C ALA A 174 -1.09 2.70 -6.44
N GLY A 175 -0.33 3.49 -7.18
CA GLY A 175 -0.86 4.31 -8.26
C GLY A 175 -1.44 3.45 -9.39
N GLU A 176 -2.30 4.03 -10.22
CA GLU A 176 -3.09 3.29 -11.21
C GLU A 176 -2.24 2.40 -12.15
N ALA A 177 -1.14 2.92 -12.70
CA ALA A 177 -0.30 2.15 -13.61
C ALA A 177 0.40 0.96 -12.92
N GLN A 178 0.84 1.13 -11.67
CA GLN A 178 1.43 0.06 -10.86
C GLN A 178 0.36 -0.98 -10.50
N ALA A 179 -0.80 -0.53 -10.05
CA ALA A 179 -1.92 -1.41 -9.70
C ALA A 179 -2.37 -2.27 -10.89
N GLN A 180 -2.41 -1.72 -12.11
CA GLN A 180 -2.73 -2.47 -13.32
C GLN A 180 -1.71 -3.59 -13.61
N ARG A 181 -0.41 -3.37 -13.33
CA ARG A 181 0.61 -4.41 -13.49
C ARG A 181 0.39 -5.56 -12.51
N PHE A 182 0.06 -5.26 -11.25
CA PHE A 182 -0.22 -6.28 -10.24
C PHE A 182 -1.57 -6.98 -10.47
N ALA A 183 -2.61 -6.25 -10.86
CA ALA A 183 -3.92 -6.84 -11.16
C ALA A 183 -3.89 -7.81 -12.35
N ALA A 184 -2.84 -7.77 -13.19
CA ALA A 184 -2.62 -8.72 -14.28
C ALA A 184 -1.93 -10.02 -13.83
N VAL A 185 -1.50 -10.11 -12.55
CA VAL A 185 -0.83 -11.27 -11.96
C VAL A 185 -1.82 -12.03 -11.09
N ASP A 186 -1.80 -13.35 -11.17
CA ASP A 186 -2.62 -14.22 -10.35
C ASP A 186 -2.36 -13.98 -8.85
N GLY A 187 -3.41 -14.07 -8.05
CA GLY A 187 -3.35 -13.86 -6.60
C GLY A 187 -3.70 -12.43 -6.16
N TRP A 188 -3.53 -11.40 -7.01
CA TRP A 188 -3.88 -10.03 -6.66
C TRP A 188 -5.31 -9.67 -7.04
N SER A 189 -6.00 -8.97 -6.16
CA SER A 189 -7.33 -8.40 -6.40
C SER A 189 -7.39 -6.93 -5.99
N GLN A 190 -8.02 -6.11 -6.81
CA GLN A 190 -8.34 -4.74 -6.44
C GLN A 190 -9.57 -4.74 -5.53
N LEU A 191 -9.48 -4.08 -4.37
CA LEU A 191 -10.54 -4.01 -3.38
C LEU A 191 -11.26 -2.66 -3.38
N ALA A 192 -10.51 -1.57 -3.39
CA ALA A 192 -11.03 -0.22 -3.20
C ALA A 192 -10.13 0.81 -3.87
N GLU A 193 -10.62 2.04 -3.89
CA GLU A 193 -9.84 3.23 -4.23
C GLU A 193 -9.48 4.00 -2.96
N VAL A 194 -8.31 4.60 -2.98
CA VAL A 194 -7.79 5.48 -1.92
C VAL A 194 -7.71 6.89 -2.50
N LEU A 195 -8.66 7.73 -2.11
CA LEU A 195 -8.83 9.07 -2.65
C LEU A 195 -8.42 10.11 -1.61
N THR A 196 -7.48 10.97 -1.96
CA THR A 196 -7.04 12.07 -1.09
C THR A 196 -7.68 13.38 -1.52
N PHE A 197 -8.18 14.14 -0.53
CA PHE A 197 -8.88 15.40 -0.75
C PHE A 197 -8.29 16.51 0.13
N ALA A 198 -8.15 17.69 -0.46
CA ALA A 198 -7.78 18.93 0.24
C ALA A 198 -8.63 20.12 -0.25
N ARG A 199 -8.49 21.26 0.41
CA ARG A 199 -9.15 22.52 0.05
C ARG A 199 -8.50 23.20 -1.14
#